data_cd22b7667898fc0d0361a23ef44951d5
#
_entry.id   cd22b7667898fc0d0361a23ef44951d5
#
_cell.length_a   1.000
_cell.length_b   1.000
_cell.length_c   1.000
_cell.angle_alpha   90.00
_cell.angle_beta   90.00
_cell.angle_gamma   90.00
#
_symmetry.space_group_name_H-M   'P 1'
#
loop_
_entity.id
_entity.type
_entity.pdbx_description
1 polymer ?
#
loop_
_entity_poly.entity_id
_entity_poly.type
_entity_poly.pdbx_seq_one_letter_code
_entity_poly.pdbx_strand_id
1 'polypeptide(L)'
;MYPGPGDPDLGAFVAQLEGALEARGHEVERAVLDTRAGGKRRYLTLARRGRAASHRFRPDVVYAHFLVPAGLIASFSSRAPLVVTAHGRDVRNVGAIPGVRALTRLTVRRASAVIAVSDYLRRELEAKVPEARGKTEVIDSGVDLERFRVEPAPDDEPAFLCLGSLTQRKNVVRLADAFGRIGRGTLTFVGDGPLRPSLEGRAGIEVVGSAPHDEIPGWIARSRVVCQPSLVEPFGQALLEEMACGRSVVATRIGGPPEFVPAEGGVLVDPLDLDDLARGLETAAELPCPNLVARAAAERHDLAESARRV
;
A
#
# COMPACT_ATOMS: atom_id res chain seq x y z
N MET A 1 -5.68 -10.82 -5.99
CA MET A 1 -6.82 -10.11 -5.39
C MET A 1 -7.13 -8.93 -6.31
N TYR A 2 -8.40 -8.65 -6.54
CA TYR A 2 -8.84 -7.65 -7.52
C TYR A 2 -10.20 -7.09 -7.05
N PRO A 3 -10.52 -5.82 -7.33
CA PRO A 3 -11.80 -5.24 -6.94
C PRO A 3 -12.99 -6.06 -7.43
N GLY A 4 -13.98 -6.25 -6.58
CA GLY A 4 -15.22 -6.95 -6.89
C GLY A 4 -16.43 -6.26 -6.25
N PRO A 5 -17.66 -6.62 -6.64
CA PRO A 5 -18.87 -5.93 -6.16
C PRO A 5 -19.03 -5.92 -4.63
N GLY A 6 -18.57 -6.97 -3.95
CA GLY A 6 -18.62 -7.08 -2.49
C GLY A 6 -17.38 -6.58 -1.75
N ASP A 7 -16.28 -6.36 -2.48
CA ASP A 7 -14.97 -5.96 -1.94
C ASP A 7 -14.29 -4.98 -2.91
N PRO A 8 -14.81 -3.75 -3.08
CA PRO A 8 -14.36 -2.81 -4.13
C PRO A 8 -12.94 -2.28 -3.89
N ASP A 9 -12.43 -2.32 -2.66
CA ASP A 9 -11.08 -1.92 -2.27
C ASP A 9 -10.04 -3.05 -2.39
N LEU A 10 -10.49 -4.26 -2.73
CA LEU A 10 -9.63 -5.44 -2.78
C LEU A 10 -8.63 -5.38 -3.93
N GLY A 11 -7.41 -4.93 -3.66
CA GLY A 11 -6.35 -4.85 -4.66
C GLY A 11 -6.57 -3.74 -5.70
N ALA A 12 -7.11 -2.60 -5.29
CA ALA A 12 -7.33 -1.43 -6.14
C ALA A 12 -6.05 -1.02 -6.90
N PHE A 13 -4.89 -1.08 -6.24
CA PHE A 13 -3.59 -0.82 -6.87
C PHE A 13 -3.26 -1.79 -8.02
N VAL A 14 -3.76 -3.04 -7.99
CA VAL A 14 -3.58 -4.01 -9.10
C VAL A 14 -4.40 -3.57 -10.31
N ALA A 15 -5.63 -3.10 -10.08
CA ALA A 15 -6.49 -2.61 -11.15
C ALA A 15 -5.93 -1.31 -11.78
N GLN A 16 -5.35 -0.43 -10.97
CA GLN A 16 -4.68 0.78 -11.46
C GLN A 16 -3.47 0.44 -12.34
N LEU A 17 -2.61 -0.48 -11.88
CA LEU A 17 -1.45 -0.93 -12.65
C LEU A 17 -1.88 -1.62 -13.96
N GLU A 18 -2.93 -2.44 -13.93
CA GLU A 18 -3.48 -3.07 -15.12
C GLU A 18 -3.94 -2.03 -16.14
N GLY A 19 -4.73 -1.02 -15.71
CA GLY A 19 -5.15 0.06 -16.61
C GLY A 19 -3.96 0.82 -17.22
N ALA A 20 -2.89 1.03 -16.43
CA ALA A 20 -1.67 1.65 -16.93
C ALA A 20 -0.91 0.77 -17.94
N LEU A 21 -0.93 -0.56 -17.79
CA LEU A 21 -0.36 -1.50 -18.76
C LEU A 21 -1.20 -1.55 -20.04
N GLU A 22 -2.53 -1.60 -19.94
CA GLU A 22 -3.45 -1.55 -21.10
C GLU A 22 -3.28 -0.24 -21.89
N ALA A 23 -3.14 0.91 -21.18
CA ALA A 23 -2.86 2.19 -21.84
C ALA A 23 -1.54 2.22 -22.61
N ARG A 24 -0.61 1.32 -22.30
CA ARG A 24 0.66 1.11 -23.02
C ARG A 24 0.54 0.13 -24.19
N GLY A 25 -0.66 -0.40 -24.45
CA GLY A 25 -0.95 -1.32 -25.55
C GLY A 25 -0.75 -2.80 -25.23
N HIS A 26 -0.62 -3.15 -23.94
CA HIS A 26 -0.60 -4.57 -23.54
C HIS A 26 -2.03 -5.12 -23.47
N GLU A 27 -2.24 -6.32 -24.01
CA GLU A 27 -3.47 -7.07 -23.79
C GLU A 27 -3.38 -7.85 -22.47
N VAL A 28 -4.38 -7.72 -21.62
CA VAL A 28 -4.40 -8.34 -20.29
C VAL A 28 -5.56 -9.34 -20.13
N GLU A 29 -5.25 -10.58 -19.79
CA GLU A 29 -6.23 -11.60 -19.40
C GLU A 29 -6.12 -11.89 -17.92
N ARG A 30 -7.24 -11.79 -17.20
CA ARG A 30 -7.29 -11.86 -15.75
C ARG A 30 -7.57 -13.26 -15.20
N ALA A 31 -6.80 -13.64 -14.19
CA ALA A 31 -7.14 -14.78 -13.31
C ALA A 31 -7.11 -14.30 -11.86
N VAL A 32 -8.25 -13.85 -11.33
CA VAL A 32 -8.32 -13.09 -10.08
C VAL A 32 -9.22 -13.73 -9.04
N LEU A 33 -9.04 -13.30 -7.78
CA LEU A 33 -9.97 -13.45 -6.67
C LEU A 33 -10.56 -12.08 -6.39
N ASP A 34 -11.85 -11.96 -6.56
CA ASP A 34 -12.65 -10.73 -6.49
C ASP A 34 -13.46 -10.61 -5.19
N THR A 35 -13.19 -11.50 -4.23
CA THR A 35 -13.82 -11.49 -2.91
C THR A 35 -12.88 -12.01 -1.83
N ARG A 36 -13.06 -11.51 -0.60
CA ARG A 36 -12.41 -12.03 0.62
C ARG A 36 -13.05 -13.31 1.13
N ALA A 37 -14.29 -13.59 0.74
CA ALA A 37 -15.04 -14.79 1.13
C ALA A 37 -14.49 -16.08 0.50
N GLY A 38 -14.97 -17.25 0.96
CA GLY A 38 -14.72 -18.55 0.31
C GLY A 38 -13.54 -19.37 0.84
N GLY A 39 -12.85 -18.91 1.90
CA GLY A 39 -11.81 -19.66 2.58
C GLY A 39 -10.67 -20.16 1.65
N LYS A 40 -10.01 -21.27 2.03
CA LYS A 40 -8.86 -21.78 1.25
C LYS A 40 -9.26 -22.41 -0.10
N ARG A 41 -10.51 -22.84 -0.27
CA ARG A 41 -11.00 -23.46 -1.53
C ARG A 41 -10.96 -22.51 -2.72
N ARG A 42 -11.04 -21.18 -2.50
CA ARG A 42 -10.92 -20.17 -3.54
C ARG A 42 -9.60 -20.25 -4.32
N TYR A 43 -8.52 -20.74 -3.70
CA TYR A 43 -7.24 -20.90 -4.39
C TYR A 43 -7.22 -22.04 -5.40
N LEU A 44 -8.06 -23.06 -5.23
CA LEU A 44 -8.30 -24.10 -6.25
C LEU A 44 -9.02 -23.51 -7.46
N THR A 45 -9.98 -22.63 -7.23
CA THR A 45 -10.67 -21.89 -8.29
C THR A 45 -9.69 -20.98 -9.03
N LEU A 46 -8.83 -20.25 -8.30
CA LEU A 46 -7.78 -19.42 -8.91
C LEU A 46 -6.84 -20.27 -9.79
N ALA A 47 -6.41 -21.43 -9.31
CA ALA A 47 -5.53 -22.33 -10.08
C ALA A 47 -6.20 -22.83 -11.37
N ARG A 48 -7.48 -23.19 -11.31
CA ARG A 48 -8.26 -23.58 -12.50
C ARG A 48 -8.42 -22.42 -13.48
N ARG A 49 -8.81 -21.23 -12.99
CA ARG A 49 -8.96 -20.00 -13.81
C ARG A 49 -7.64 -19.63 -14.46
N GLY A 50 -6.54 -19.61 -13.71
CA GLY A 50 -5.21 -19.28 -14.22
C GLY A 50 -4.74 -20.24 -15.31
N ARG A 51 -4.95 -21.56 -15.13
CA ARG A 51 -4.61 -22.55 -16.13
C ARG A 51 -5.46 -22.41 -17.39
N ALA A 52 -6.78 -22.20 -17.25
CA ALA A 52 -7.69 -22.01 -18.38
C ALA A 52 -7.37 -20.72 -19.16
N ALA A 53 -7.13 -19.62 -18.45
CA ALA A 53 -6.73 -18.34 -19.03
C ALA A 53 -5.41 -18.50 -19.82
N SER A 54 -4.37 -19.08 -19.21
CA SER A 54 -3.07 -19.31 -19.86
C SER A 54 -3.18 -20.18 -21.11
N HIS A 55 -4.05 -21.20 -21.10
CA HIS A 55 -4.23 -22.07 -22.28
C HIS A 55 -4.97 -21.37 -23.43
N ARG A 56 -5.97 -20.55 -23.10
CA ARG A 56 -6.77 -19.81 -24.08
C ARG A 56 -6.02 -18.61 -24.65
N PHE A 57 -5.46 -17.79 -23.78
CA PHE A 57 -4.83 -16.51 -24.11
C PHE A 57 -3.39 -16.67 -24.64
N ARG A 58 -2.67 -17.71 -24.19
CA ARG A 58 -1.24 -17.97 -24.54
C ARG A 58 -0.35 -16.76 -24.25
N PRO A 59 -0.26 -16.32 -22.98
CA PRO A 59 0.44 -15.10 -22.63
C PRO A 59 1.93 -15.19 -22.94
N ASP A 60 2.54 -14.08 -23.32
CA ASP A 60 4.00 -13.92 -23.43
C ASP A 60 4.66 -13.88 -22.06
N VAL A 61 3.96 -13.32 -21.05
CA VAL A 61 4.39 -13.20 -19.64
C VAL A 61 3.22 -13.48 -18.71
N VAL A 62 3.47 -14.18 -17.61
CA VAL A 62 2.53 -14.27 -16.49
C VAL A 62 2.99 -13.34 -15.39
N TYR A 63 2.15 -12.37 -15.01
CA TYR A 63 2.42 -11.45 -13.95
C TYR A 63 1.55 -11.76 -12.72
N ALA A 64 2.18 -12.06 -11.60
CA ALA A 64 1.48 -12.46 -10.38
C ALA A 64 1.73 -11.47 -9.24
N HIS A 65 0.68 -11.09 -8.53
CA HIS A 65 0.77 -10.32 -7.31
C HIS A 65 0.70 -11.24 -6.09
N PHE A 66 1.63 -11.04 -5.15
CA PHE A 66 1.92 -11.85 -3.97
C PHE A 66 2.63 -13.19 -4.26
N LEU A 67 3.69 -13.45 -3.49
CA LEU A 67 4.55 -14.62 -3.63
C LEU A 67 3.80 -15.94 -3.41
N VAL A 68 3.07 -16.06 -2.31
CA VAL A 68 2.28 -17.24 -1.94
C VAL A 68 0.93 -16.79 -1.39
N PRO A 69 -0.18 -17.37 -1.86
CA PRO A 69 -0.29 -18.51 -2.78
C PRO A 69 -0.34 -18.15 -4.28
N ALA A 70 -0.56 -16.88 -4.66
CA ALA A 70 -0.83 -16.49 -6.05
C ALA A 70 0.36 -16.78 -6.98
N GLY A 71 1.56 -16.30 -6.64
CA GLY A 71 2.77 -16.55 -7.42
C GLY A 71 3.10 -18.04 -7.54
N LEU A 72 2.89 -18.82 -6.46
CA LEU A 72 3.04 -20.26 -6.51
C LEU A 72 2.06 -20.90 -7.51
N ILE A 73 0.78 -20.52 -7.47
CA ILE A 73 -0.23 -21.00 -8.41
C ILE A 73 0.15 -20.64 -9.85
N ALA A 74 0.54 -19.40 -10.08
CA ALA A 74 0.96 -18.89 -11.39
C ALA A 74 2.14 -19.70 -11.95
N SER A 75 3.11 -20.06 -11.10
CA SER A 75 4.29 -20.84 -11.50
C SER A 75 4.00 -22.25 -12.03
N PHE A 76 2.76 -22.75 -11.84
CA PHE A 76 2.29 -24.03 -12.37
C PHE A 76 1.16 -23.87 -13.41
N SER A 77 0.68 -22.66 -13.66
CA SER A 77 -0.45 -22.41 -14.54
C SER A 77 -0.04 -22.20 -15.99
N SER A 78 1.21 -21.77 -16.26
CA SER A 78 1.74 -21.49 -17.60
C SER A 78 3.20 -21.93 -17.71
N ARG A 79 3.69 -22.02 -18.98
CA ARG A 79 5.11 -22.16 -19.32
C ARG A 79 5.76 -20.82 -19.68
N ALA A 80 4.98 -19.76 -19.83
CA ALA A 80 5.49 -18.41 -20.04
C ALA A 80 6.33 -17.93 -18.87
N PRO A 81 7.29 -17.02 -19.09
CA PRO A 81 8.03 -16.36 -18.02
C PRO A 81 7.13 -15.83 -16.93
N LEU A 82 7.52 -16.01 -15.68
CA LEU A 82 6.76 -15.54 -14.51
C LEU A 82 7.47 -14.35 -13.89
N VAL A 83 6.78 -13.23 -13.78
CA VAL A 83 7.13 -12.10 -12.94
C VAL A 83 6.23 -12.13 -11.70
N VAL A 84 6.78 -11.87 -10.52
CA VAL A 84 5.98 -11.86 -9.28
C VAL A 84 6.33 -10.67 -8.39
N THR A 85 5.30 -9.93 -7.95
CA THR A 85 5.49 -8.79 -7.03
C THR A 85 5.19 -9.18 -5.59
N ALA A 86 6.12 -8.85 -4.71
CA ALA A 86 5.99 -8.92 -3.26
C ALA A 86 5.42 -7.61 -2.72
N HIS A 87 4.38 -7.69 -1.84
CA HIS A 87 3.67 -6.52 -1.30
C HIS A 87 3.81 -6.34 0.22
N GLY A 88 4.60 -7.18 0.89
CA GLY A 88 4.92 -7.07 2.31
C GLY A 88 4.26 -8.12 3.20
N ARG A 89 2.94 -8.33 3.16
CA ARG A 89 2.29 -9.37 3.97
C ARG A 89 2.81 -10.77 3.62
N ASP A 90 3.01 -11.04 2.37
CA ASP A 90 3.58 -12.27 1.85
C ASP A 90 5.01 -12.48 2.33
N VAL A 91 5.87 -11.47 2.31
CA VAL A 91 7.24 -11.53 2.85
C VAL A 91 7.23 -11.71 4.37
N ARG A 92 6.34 -11.01 5.09
CA ARG A 92 6.19 -11.17 6.55
C ARG A 92 5.79 -12.60 6.93
N ASN A 93 4.97 -13.27 6.12
CA ASN A 93 4.53 -14.65 6.35
C ASN A 93 5.67 -15.66 6.18
N VAL A 94 6.76 -15.30 5.49
CA VAL A 94 7.93 -16.16 5.34
C VAL A 94 8.63 -16.35 6.69
N GLY A 95 8.63 -17.58 7.18
CA GLY A 95 9.15 -17.95 8.49
C GLY A 95 8.13 -17.82 9.64
N ALA A 96 7.11 -16.98 9.52
CA ALA A 96 6.04 -16.84 10.51
C ALA A 96 4.98 -17.96 10.39
N ILE A 97 4.76 -18.46 9.17
CA ILE A 97 3.79 -19.54 8.90
C ILE A 97 4.55 -20.79 8.44
N PRO A 98 4.36 -21.96 9.08
CA PRO A 98 4.99 -23.22 8.68
C PRO A 98 4.78 -23.52 7.19
N GLY A 99 5.84 -23.93 6.49
CA GLY A 99 5.82 -24.32 5.08
C GLY A 99 5.88 -23.12 4.09
N VAL A 100 5.48 -21.90 4.48
CA VAL A 100 5.47 -20.74 3.56
C VAL A 100 6.86 -20.44 3.03
N ARG A 101 7.93 -20.59 3.83
CA ARG A 101 9.30 -20.37 3.37
C ARG A 101 9.67 -21.29 2.21
N ALA A 102 9.37 -22.59 2.32
CA ALA A 102 9.67 -23.55 1.26
C ALA A 102 8.88 -23.26 -0.03
N LEU A 103 7.59 -22.91 0.12
CA LEU A 103 6.73 -22.54 -1.02
C LEU A 103 7.21 -21.25 -1.68
N THR A 104 7.62 -20.25 -0.90
CA THR A 104 8.16 -18.98 -1.43
C THR A 104 9.47 -19.23 -2.18
N ARG A 105 10.38 -20.03 -1.63
CA ARG A 105 11.63 -20.45 -2.32
C ARG A 105 11.32 -21.10 -3.67
N LEU A 106 10.33 -22.00 -3.71
CA LEU A 106 9.91 -22.64 -4.96
C LEU A 106 9.36 -21.63 -5.97
N THR A 107 8.51 -20.68 -5.53
CA THR A 107 7.99 -19.60 -6.36
C THR A 107 9.12 -18.76 -6.95
N VAL A 108 10.04 -18.28 -6.10
CA VAL A 108 11.17 -17.43 -6.50
C VAL A 108 12.12 -18.16 -7.46
N ARG A 109 12.40 -19.46 -7.24
CA ARG A 109 13.23 -20.24 -8.17
C ARG A 109 12.61 -20.37 -9.56
N ARG A 110 11.27 -20.42 -9.65
CA ARG A 110 10.52 -20.53 -10.91
C ARG A 110 10.25 -19.17 -11.56
N ALA A 111 10.28 -18.09 -10.79
CA ALA A 111 10.13 -16.75 -11.33
C ALA A 111 11.35 -16.36 -12.17
N SER A 112 11.09 -15.73 -13.31
CA SER A 112 12.11 -15.07 -14.15
C SER A 112 12.60 -13.79 -13.48
N ALA A 113 11.68 -13.03 -12.87
CA ALA A 113 11.97 -11.84 -12.09
C ALA A 113 11.05 -11.76 -10.86
N VAL A 114 11.54 -11.11 -9.82
CA VAL A 114 10.77 -10.77 -8.62
C VAL A 114 10.78 -9.25 -8.50
N ILE A 115 9.64 -8.65 -8.19
CA ILE A 115 9.51 -7.22 -7.90
C ILE A 115 9.26 -7.05 -6.42
N ALA A 116 9.97 -6.14 -5.79
CA ALA A 116 9.67 -5.65 -4.44
C ALA A 116 9.24 -4.19 -4.51
N VAL A 117 8.18 -3.83 -3.80
CA VAL A 117 7.61 -2.47 -3.84
C VAL A 117 8.45 -1.42 -3.11
N SER A 118 9.55 -1.81 -2.45
CA SER A 118 10.53 -0.93 -1.80
C SER A 118 11.86 -1.66 -1.62
N ASP A 119 12.94 -0.91 -1.41
CA ASP A 119 14.24 -1.50 -1.10
C ASP A 119 14.25 -2.16 0.28
N TYR A 120 13.51 -1.60 1.23
CA TYR A 120 13.24 -2.26 2.51
C TYR A 120 12.66 -3.67 2.30
N LEU A 121 11.63 -3.79 1.47
CA LEU A 121 10.99 -5.09 1.23
C LEU A 121 11.89 -6.05 0.45
N ARG A 122 12.70 -5.55 -0.48
CA ARG A 122 13.72 -6.34 -1.18
C ARG A 122 14.70 -6.96 -0.18
N ARG A 123 15.26 -6.14 0.72
CA ARG A 123 16.21 -6.61 1.76
C ARG A 123 15.57 -7.66 2.67
N GLU A 124 14.33 -7.43 3.12
CA GLU A 124 13.57 -8.38 3.94
C GLU A 124 13.33 -9.72 3.21
N LEU A 125 12.99 -9.66 1.93
CA LEU A 125 12.77 -10.86 1.12
C LEU A 125 14.07 -11.64 0.93
N GLU A 126 15.15 -10.97 0.53
CA GLU A 126 16.46 -11.59 0.26
C GLU A 126 17.12 -12.19 1.52
N ALA A 127 16.86 -11.58 2.69
CA ALA A 127 17.31 -12.14 3.96
C ALA A 127 16.59 -13.45 4.30
N LYS A 128 15.29 -13.52 4.02
CA LYS A 128 14.45 -14.70 4.31
C LYS A 128 14.53 -15.78 3.24
N VAL A 129 14.76 -15.37 1.99
CA VAL A 129 14.76 -16.20 0.78
C VAL A 129 15.98 -15.84 -0.08
N PRO A 130 17.18 -16.40 0.21
CA PRO A 130 18.40 -16.06 -0.50
C PRO A 130 18.35 -16.26 -2.02
N GLU A 131 17.46 -17.12 -2.50
CA GLU A 131 17.23 -17.34 -3.94
C GLU A 131 16.65 -16.12 -4.66
N ALA A 132 16.14 -15.12 -3.93
CA ALA A 132 15.67 -13.87 -4.49
C ALA A 132 16.80 -12.92 -4.89
N ARG A 133 18.01 -13.11 -4.34
CA ARG A 133 19.17 -12.27 -4.63
C ARG A 133 19.53 -12.32 -6.12
N GLY A 134 19.75 -11.14 -6.70
CA GLY A 134 20.04 -10.99 -8.13
C GLY A 134 18.86 -11.23 -9.07
N LYS A 135 17.67 -11.48 -8.54
CA LYS A 135 16.41 -11.60 -9.28
C LYS A 135 15.38 -10.55 -8.85
N THR A 136 15.62 -9.84 -7.75
CA THR A 136 14.67 -8.89 -7.20
C THR A 136 15.01 -7.48 -7.67
N GLU A 137 14.06 -6.86 -8.37
CA GLU A 137 14.08 -5.45 -8.73
C GLU A 137 13.15 -4.65 -7.82
N VAL A 138 13.51 -3.39 -7.55
CA VAL A 138 12.65 -2.48 -6.80
C VAL A 138 11.84 -1.67 -7.79
N ILE A 139 10.54 -1.95 -7.85
CA ILE A 139 9.56 -1.18 -8.62
C ILE A 139 8.38 -0.94 -7.71
N ASP A 140 8.14 0.32 -7.36
CA ASP A 140 7.00 0.71 -6.53
C ASP A 140 5.67 0.63 -7.29
N SER A 141 4.57 0.79 -6.56
CA SER A 141 3.23 0.68 -7.15
C SER A 141 2.80 1.96 -7.90
N GLY A 142 3.58 3.04 -7.78
CA GLY A 142 3.26 4.33 -8.38
C GLY A 142 2.02 5.02 -7.81
N VAL A 143 1.80 6.26 -8.17
CA VAL A 143 0.60 7.04 -7.86
C VAL A 143 0.03 7.66 -9.12
N ASP A 144 -1.30 7.67 -9.24
CA ASP A 144 -2.02 8.35 -10.32
C ASP A 144 -2.04 9.86 -10.06
N LEU A 145 -1.13 10.58 -10.68
CA LEU A 145 -0.94 12.03 -10.52
C LEU A 145 -2.03 12.87 -11.15
N GLU A 146 -2.85 12.31 -12.06
CA GLU A 146 -4.01 12.98 -12.63
C GLU A 146 -5.20 12.94 -11.68
N ARG A 147 -5.33 11.85 -10.95
CA ARG A 147 -6.37 11.64 -9.97
C ARG A 147 -6.05 12.33 -8.64
N PHE A 148 -4.81 12.20 -8.15
CA PHE A 148 -4.35 12.81 -6.90
C PHE A 148 -3.64 14.12 -7.22
N ARG A 149 -4.41 15.23 -7.21
CA ARG A 149 -3.94 16.57 -7.55
C ARG A 149 -3.73 17.42 -6.32
N VAL A 150 -2.90 18.43 -6.46
CA VAL A 150 -2.73 19.44 -5.42
C VAL A 150 -4.05 20.19 -5.24
N GLU A 151 -4.55 20.18 -4.01
CA GLU A 151 -5.75 20.90 -3.60
C GLU A 151 -5.37 22.03 -2.64
N PRO A 152 -6.12 23.15 -2.62
CA PRO A 152 -5.90 24.21 -1.65
C PRO A 152 -5.89 23.73 -0.21
N ALA A 153 -5.25 24.49 0.67
CA ALA A 153 -5.31 24.22 2.10
C ALA A 153 -6.72 24.44 2.64
N PRO A 154 -7.18 23.63 3.59
CA PRO A 154 -8.33 24.00 4.41
C PRO A 154 -7.98 25.25 5.24
N ASP A 155 -8.93 26.17 5.37
CA ASP A 155 -8.71 27.51 5.98
C ASP A 155 -8.62 27.48 7.52
N ASP A 156 -8.90 26.37 8.18
CA ASP A 156 -9.09 26.27 9.62
C ASP A 156 -7.95 25.54 10.37
N GLU A 157 -8.18 25.34 11.67
CA GLU A 157 -7.28 24.62 12.60
C GLU A 157 -6.73 23.31 12.02
N PRO A 158 -5.58 22.82 12.51
CA PRO A 158 -4.93 21.64 11.93
C PRO A 158 -5.87 20.44 11.83
N ALA A 159 -6.24 20.08 10.61
CA ALA A 159 -7.02 18.90 10.30
C ALA A 159 -6.09 17.74 9.95
N PHE A 160 -6.10 16.70 10.78
CA PHE A 160 -5.34 15.47 10.59
C PHE A 160 -6.24 14.39 10.00
N LEU A 161 -5.69 13.57 9.12
CA LEU A 161 -6.40 12.46 8.48
C LEU A 161 -5.61 11.17 8.63
N CYS A 162 -6.28 10.06 8.89
CA CYS A 162 -5.70 8.72 8.85
C CYS A 162 -6.55 7.83 7.94
N LEU A 163 -5.97 7.37 6.83
CA LEU A 163 -6.64 6.52 5.85
C LEU A 163 -6.29 5.05 6.03
N GLY A 164 -7.31 4.17 5.96
CA GLY A 164 -7.15 2.73 5.86
C GLY A 164 -7.69 1.92 7.03
N SER A 165 -7.34 0.64 7.10
CA SER A 165 -7.91 -0.30 8.07
C SER A 165 -7.57 0.05 9.51
N LEU A 166 -8.59 0.09 10.39
CA LEU A 166 -8.45 0.39 11.81
C LEU A 166 -7.95 -0.84 12.59
N THR A 167 -6.64 -1.09 12.48
CA THR A 167 -5.99 -2.28 13.04
C THR A 167 -4.77 -1.92 13.89
N GLN A 168 -4.34 -2.87 14.74
CA GLN A 168 -3.13 -2.70 15.54
C GLN A 168 -1.89 -2.41 14.67
N ARG A 169 -1.77 -3.03 13.49
CA ARG A 169 -0.66 -2.79 12.58
C ARG A 169 -0.60 -1.34 12.09
N LYS A 170 -1.75 -0.73 11.83
CA LYS A 170 -1.86 0.70 11.44
C LYS A 170 -1.66 1.66 12.62
N ASN A 171 -1.57 1.12 13.84
CA ASN A 171 -1.22 1.86 15.06
C ASN A 171 -2.19 3.00 15.43
N VAL A 172 -3.45 2.85 15.01
CA VAL A 172 -4.47 3.90 15.07
C VAL A 172 -4.79 4.37 16.51
N VAL A 173 -4.71 3.46 17.49
CA VAL A 173 -4.98 3.83 18.90
C VAL A 173 -3.86 4.72 19.45
N ARG A 174 -2.58 4.37 19.19
CA ARG A 174 -1.46 5.20 19.63
C ARG A 174 -1.44 6.56 18.89
N LEU A 175 -1.87 6.60 17.62
CA LEU A 175 -2.08 7.88 16.92
C LEU A 175 -3.14 8.73 17.64
N ALA A 176 -4.27 8.14 18.03
CA ALA A 176 -5.32 8.83 18.77
C ALA A 176 -4.84 9.31 20.15
N ASP A 177 -4.02 8.51 20.85
CA ASP A 177 -3.41 8.88 22.12
C ASP A 177 -2.43 10.06 21.97
N ALA A 178 -1.60 10.05 20.91
CA ALA A 178 -0.68 11.14 20.58
C ALA A 178 -1.43 12.42 20.21
N PHE A 179 -2.49 12.30 19.40
CA PHE A 179 -3.35 13.42 19.04
C PHE A 179 -4.00 14.05 20.28
N GLY A 180 -4.48 13.24 21.23
CA GLY A 180 -5.04 13.74 22.49
C GLY A 180 -4.05 14.57 23.32
N ARG A 181 -2.73 14.41 23.15
CA ARG A 181 -1.70 15.20 23.84
C ARG A 181 -1.51 16.60 23.25
N ILE A 182 -1.70 16.75 21.95
CA ILE A 182 -1.55 18.08 21.30
C ILE A 182 -2.75 18.99 21.55
N GLY A 183 -3.93 18.44 21.87
CA GLY A 183 -5.09 19.17 22.40
C GLY A 183 -5.71 20.21 21.47
N ARG A 184 -5.36 20.20 20.16
CA ARG A 184 -5.88 21.16 19.15
C ARG A 184 -6.14 20.47 17.81
N GLY A 185 -7.10 20.99 17.06
CA GLY A 185 -7.47 20.49 15.73
C GLY A 185 -8.43 19.30 15.78
N THR A 186 -8.57 18.63 14.66
CA THR A 186 -9.40 17.43 14.46
C THR A 186 -8.59 16.31 13.87
N LEU A 187 -8.89 15.05 14.27
CA LEU A 187 -8.33 13.85 13.66
C LEU A 187 -9.45 12.97 13.12
N THR A 188 -9.51 12.86 11.80
CA THR A 188 -10.49 12.03 11.10
C THR A 188 -9.89 10.70 10.69
N PHE A 189 -10.55 9.61 11.05
CA PHE A 189 -10.24 8.27 10.57
C PHE A 189 -11.21 7.87 9.46
N VAL A 190 -10.70 7.62 8.26
CA VAL A 190 -11.47 7.08 7.13
C VAL A 190 -11.04 5.65 6.87
N GLY A 191 -11.89 4.71 7.24
CA GLY A 191 -11.64 3.28 7.19
C GLY A 191 -12.42 2.53 8.26
N ASP A 192 -12.31 1.22 8.26
CA ASP A 192 -12.97 0.36 9.23
C ASP A 192 -12.03 -0.73 9.74
N GLY A 193 -12.38 -1.33 10.88
CA GLY A 193 -11.61 -2.41 11.46
C GLY A 193 -11.91 -2.66 12.94
N PRO A 194 -11.29 -3.70 13.52
CA PRO A 194 -11.60 -4.15 14.88
C PRO A 194 -11.31 -3.11 15.97
N LEU A 195 -10.51 -2.07 15.70
CA LEU A 195 -10.17 -1.03 16.66
C LEU A 195 -11.08 0.21 16.60
N ARG A 196 -12.08 0.22 15.72
CA ARG A 196 -13.07 1.31 15.62
C ARG A 196 -13.68 1.68 16.99
N PRO A 197 -14.16 0.73 17.82
CA PRO A 197 -14.72 1.07 19.14
C PRO A 197 -13.75 1.75 20.09
N SER A 198 -12.43 1.58 19.88
CA SER A 198 -11.39 2.23 20.69
C SER A 198 -11.11 3.68 20.29
N LEU A 199 -11.66 4.14 19.18
CA LEU A 199 -11.48 5.48 18.62
C LEU A 199 -12.72 6.35 18.78
N GLU A 200 -13.91 5.77 18.67
CA GLU A 200 -15.18 6.46 18.78
C GLU A 200 -15.38 7.12 20.17
N GLY A 201 -15.96 8.32 20.16
CA GLY A 201 -16.24 9.09 21.40
C GLY A 201 -15.04 9.79 22.02
N ARG A 202 -13.85 9.75 21.42
CA ARG A 202 -12.69 10.52 21.88
C ARG A 202 -12.81 11.97 21.44
N ALA A 203 -12.39 12.89 22.30
CA ALA A 203 -12.45 14.33 22.00
C ALA A 203 -11.60 14.68 20.77
N GLY A 204 -12.18 15.45 19.84
CA GLY A 204 -11.54 15.89 18.59
C GLY A 204 -11.31 14.79 17.57
N ILE A 205 -11.84 13.58 17.78
CA ILE A 205 -11.70 12.44 16.88
C ILE A 205 -13.02 12.10 16.18
N GLU A 206 -12.98 11.98 14.86
CA GLU A 206 -14.09 11.52 14.04
C GLU A 206 -13.74 10.18 13.37
N VAL A 207 -14.68 9.23 13.36
CA VAL A 207 -14.53 7.92 12.68
C VAL A 207 -15.64 7.76 11.65
N VAL A 208 -15.32 8.01 10.39
CA VAL A 208 -16.27 8.01 9.27
C VAL A 208 -16.71 6.62 8.87
N GLY A 209 -15.82 5.63 8.97
CA GLY A 209 -16.01 4.31 8.38
C GLY A 209 -15.35 4.20 7.01
N SER A 210 -15.62 3.12 6.28
CA SER A 210 -15.06 2.90 4.94
C SER A 210 -15.67 3.88 3.95
N ALA A 211 -14.83 4.54 3.16
CA ALA A 211 -15.22 5.38 2.05
C ALA A 211 -14.90 4.70 0.71
N PRO A 212 -15.69 4.95 -0.35
CA PRO A 212 -15.36 4.57 -1.71
C PRO A 212 -14.00 5.15 -2.14
N HIS A 213 -13.26 4.41 -2.96
CA HIS A 213 -11.91 4.85 -3.34
C HIS A 213 -11.90 6.17 -4.13
N ASP A 214 -12.95 6.43 -4.90
CA ASP A 214 -13.14 7.68 -5.64
C ASP A 214 -13.39 8.92 -4.76
N GLU A 215 -13.83 8.75 -3.53
CA GLU A 215 -13.99 9.82 -2.55
C GLU A 215 -12.68 10.17 -1.80
N ILE A 216 -11.65 9.31 -1.87
CA ILE A 216 -10.40 9.49 -1.10
C ILE A 216 -9.71 10.84 -1.39
N PRO A 217 -9.59 11.32 -2.65
CA PRO A 217 -9.02 12.65 -2.90
C PRO A 217 -9.75 13.76 -2.16
N GLY A 218 -11.09 13.70 -2.07
CA GLY A 218 -11.90 14.66 -1.33
C GLY A 218 -11.66 14.65 0.19
N TRP A 219 -11.37 13.47 0.78
CA TRP A 219 -10.98 13.38 2.18
C TRP A 219 -9.58 13.95 2.42
N ILE A 220 -8.64 13.68 1.52
CA ILE A 220 -7.29 14.25 1.58
C ILE A 220 -7.33 15.77 1.45
N ALA A 221 -8.16 16.31 0.55
CA ALA A 221 -8.32 17.76 0.35
C ALA A 221 -8.76 18.52 1.61
N ARG A 222 -9.58 17.88 2.46
CA ARG A 222 -10.06 18.45 3.73
C ARG A 222 -9.04 18.38 4.86
N SER A 223 -7.90 17.74 4.66
CA SER A 223 -6.85 17.62 5.67
C SER A 223 -5.66 18.53 5.39
N ARG A 224 -4.94 18.91 6.44
CA ARG A 224 -3.65 19.59 6.36
C ARG A 224 -2.49 18.59 6.44
N VAL A 225 -2.65 17.60 7.32
CA VAL A 225 -1.63 16.57 7.58
C VAL A 225 -2.26 15.19 7.49
N VAL A 226 -1.61 14.26 6.82
CA VAL A 226 -2.07 12.88 6.79
C VAL A 226 -1.13 11.98 7.60
N CYS A 227 -1.71 11.03 8.35
CA CYS A 227 -1.01 10.28 9.38
C CYS A 227 -1.04 8.79 9.11
N GLN A 228 0.13 8.19 8.89
CA GLN A 228 0.30 6.74 8.74
C GLN A 228 1.44 6.19 9.61
N PRO A 229 1.33 6.26 10.95
CA PRO A 229 2.37 5.79 11.86
C PRO A 229 2.28 4.28 12.08
N SER A 230 2.14 3.52 11.00
CA SER A 230 2.08 2.05 11.03
C SER A 230 3.26 1.45 11.79
N LEU A 231 3.08 0.35 12.51
CA LEU A 231 4.18 -0.36 13.17
C LEU A 231 5.27 -0.79 12.17
N VAL A 232 4.87 -1.14 10.96
CA VAL A 232 5.72 -1.36 9.79
C VAL A 232 4.91 -1.03 8.56
N GLU A 233 5.46 -0.23 7.64
CA GLU A 233 4.83 0.04 6.34
C GLU A 233 5.75 -0.43 5.21
N PRO A 234 5.44 -1.53 4.52
CA PRO A 234 6.31 -2.09 3.48
C PRO A 234 6.65 -1.12 2.35
N PHE A 235 5.71 -0.27 1.97
CA PHE A 235 5.90 0.79 0.99
C PHE A 235 5.23 2.09 1.45
N GLY A 236 3.91 2.15 1.46
CA GLY A 236 3.16 3.35 1.83
C GLY A 236 2.42 3.97 0.64
N GLN A 237 1.68 3.15 -0.11
CA GLN A 237 0.91 3.63 -1.26
C GLN A 237 0.03 4.85 -0.92
N ALA A 238 -0.72 4.78 0.18
CA ALA A 238 -1.56 5.89 0.60
C ALA A 238 -0.75 7.16 0.93
N LEU A 239 0.47 7.03 1.46
CA LEU A 239 1.35 8.18 1.69
C LEU A 239 1.71 8.91 0.38
N LEU A 240 1.96 8.16 -0.70
CA LEU A 240 2.22 8.77 -2.01
C LEU A 240 0.98 9.49 -2.55
N GLU A 241 -0.22 8.91 -2.39
CA GLU A 241 -1.49 9.51 -2.77
C GLU A 241 -1.71 10.83 -2.02
N GLU A 242 -1.41 10.85 -0.73
CA GLU A 242 -1.51 12.00 0.16
C GLU A 242 -0.51 13.09 -0.20
N MET A 243 0.75 12.71 -0.41
CA MET A 243 1.81 13.62 -0.86
C MET A 243 1.54 14.17 -2.25
N ALA A 244 0.97 13.36 -3.16
CA ALA A 244 0.55 13.82 -4.49
C ALA A 244 -0.52 14.91 -4.42
N CYS A 245 -1.38 14.90 -3.41
CA CYS A 245 -2.33 15.99 -3.13
C CYS A 245 -1.68 17.21 -2.44
N GLY A 246 -0.37 17.25 -2.28
CA GLY A 246 0.34 18.34 -1.62
C GLY A 246 0.08 18.38 -0.11
N ARG A 247 -0.09 17.24 0.54
CA ARG A 247 -0.24 17.15 2.01
C ARG A 247 1.07 16.71 2.66
N SER A 248 1.37 17.36 3.80
CA SER A 248 2.45 16.91 4.67
C SER A 248 2.04 15.61 5.36
N VAL A 249 2.99 14.70 5.58
CA VAL A 249 2.71 13.39 6.17
C VAL A 249 3.42 13.16 7.49
N VAL A 250 2.77 12.45 8.41
CA VAL A 250 3.40 11.82 9.59
C VAL A 250 3.45 10.33 9.35
N ALA A 251 4.62 9.79 9.12
CA ALA A 251 4.79 8.40 8.73
C ALA A 251 5.77 7.66 9.64
N THR A 252 5.63 6.33 9.68
CA THR A 252 6.60 5.50 10.39
C THR A 252 7.99 5.57 9.75
N ARG A 253 9.04 5.57 10.58
CA ARG A 253 10.43 5.40 10.11
C ARG A 253 10.79 3.97 9.78
N ILE A 254 9.86 3.00 9.95
CA ILE A 254 10.10 1.56 9.79
C ILE A 254 9.42 1.06 8.50
N GLY A 255 10.22 0.76 7.49
CA GLY A 255 9.73 0.26 6.21
C GLY A 255 10.16 1.09 5.02
N GLY A 256 9.27 1.26 4.04
CA GLY A 256 9.47 2.03 2.82
C GLY A 256 9.38 3.54 2.96
N PRO A 257 8.60 4.15 3.87
CA PRO A 257 8.45 5.61 3.92
C PRO A 257 9.76 6.41 3.96
N PRO A 258 10.84 5.98 4.67
CA PRO A 258 12.13 6.67 4.62
C PRO A 258 12.78 6.76 3.23
N GLU A 259 12.33 5.95 2.27
CA GLU A 259 12.88 5.93 0.91
C GLU A 259 12.37 7.08 0.04
N PHE A 260 11.22 7.68 0.40
CA PHE A 260 10.57 8.69 -0.42
C PHE A 260 10.00 9.92 0.32
N VAL A 261 9.87 9.89 1.64
CA VAL A 261 9.39 11.05 2.42
C VAL A 261 10.57 11.96 2.76
N PRO A 262 10.71 13.15 2.13
CA PRO A 262 11.74 14.11 2.48
C PRO A 262 11.38 14.87 3.77
N ALA A 263 12.39 15.42 4.46
CA ALA A 263 12.18 16.11 5.74
C ALA A 263 11.22 17.30 5.66
N GLU A 264 11.21 18.04 4.56
CA GLU A 264 10.31 19.17 4.32
C GLU A 264 8.94 18.72 3.79
N GLY A 265 8.80 17.46 3.37
CA GLY A 265 7.55 16.86 2.89
C GLY A 265 6.75 16.16 3.97
N GLY A 266 7.38 15.84 5.11
CA GLY A 266 6.74 15.14 6.21
C GLY A 266 7.68 14.78 7.35
N VAL A 267 7.15 14.15 8.37
CA VAL A 267 7.88 13.76 9.59
C VAL A 267 7.88 12.24 9.75
N LEU A 268 9.07 11.68 9.88
CA LEU A 268 9.26 10.26 10.15
C LEU A 268 9.39 10.02 11.65
N VAL A 269 8.49 9.22 12.21
CA VAL A 269 8.37 8.99 13.66
C VAL A 269 8.65 7.53 14.05
N ASP A 270 9.08 7.32 15.28
CA ASP A 270 9.04 6.00 15.90
C ASP A 270 7.59 5.63 16.25
N PRO A 271 7.02 4.60 15.63
CA PRO A 271 5.62 4.25 15.87
C PRO A 271 5.34 3.73 17.28
N LEU A 272 6.37 3.42 18.05
CA LEU A 272 6.24 2.94 19.44
C LEU A 272 6.45 4.04 20.47
N ASP A 273 7.02 5.17 20.09
CA ASP A 273 7.24 6.33 20.97
C ASP A 273 6.09 7.33 20.84
N LEU A 274 5.30 7.47 21.90
CA LEU A 274 4.12 8.34 21.93
C LEU A 274 4.49 9.83 21.92
N ASP A 275 5.64 10.19 22.51
CA ASP A 275 6.11 11.56 22.53
C ASP A 275 6.67 11.97 21.17
N ASP A 276 7.35 11.04 20.49
CA ASP A 276 7.82 11.26 19.11
C ASP A 276 6.64 11.42 18.13
N LEU A 277 5.58 10.62 18.31
CA LEU A 277 4.35 10.77 17.54
C LEU A 277 3.68 12.13 17.76
N ALA A 278 3.54 12.57 19.02
CA ALA A 278 2.92 13.86 19.32
C ALA A 278 3.75 15.02 18.74
N ARG A 279 5.06 15.03 18.95
CA ARG A 279 5.96 16.01 18.31
C ARG A 279 5.89 15.98 16.79
N GLY A 280 5.79 14.77 16.19
CA GLY A 280 5.64 14.59 14.76
C GLY A 280 4.39 15.23 14.19
N LEU A 281 3.25 15.10 14.91
CA LEU A 281 1.99 15.74 14.54
C LEU A 281 2.12 17.27 14.61
N GLU A 282 2.67 17.83 15.70
CA GLU A 282 2.89 19.27 15.85
C GLU A 282 3.80 19.82 14.76
N THR A 283 4.93 19.17 14.53
CA THR A 283 5.90 19.57 13.50
C THR A 283 5.30 19.54 12.10
N ALA A 284 4.56 18.49 11.77
CA ALA A 284 3.92 18.37 10.45
C ALA A 284 2.82 19.42 10.24
N ALA A 285 2.11 19.82 11.30
CA ALA A 285 1.10 20.87 11.23
C ALA A 285 1.67 22.26 10.88
N GLU A 286 2.94 22.51 11.17
CA GLU A 286 3.64 23.77 10.85
C GLU A 286 4.23 23.77 9.42
N LEU A 287 4.29 22.61 8.74
CA LEU A 287 4.75 22.55 7.36
C LEU A 287 3.77 23.26 6.40
N PRO A 288 4.26 23.73 5.24
CA PRO A 288 3.41 24.38 4.23
C PRO A 288 2.23 23.49 3.83
N CYS A 289 1.08 24.12 3.55
CA CYS A 289 -0.07 23.45 2.97
C CYS A 289 -0.70 24.39 1.89
N PRO A 290 -0.70 24.02 0.60
CA PRO A 290 -0.18 22.76 0.09
C PRO A 290 1.35 22.64 0.23
N ASN A 291 1.84 21.41 0.46
CA ASN A 291 3.27 21.10 0.55
C ASN A 291 3.79 20.65 -0.82
N LEU A 292 4.45 21.56 -1.53
CA LEU A 292 4.96 21.28 -2.87
C LEU A 292 6.22 20.39 -2.85
N VAL A 293 6.94 20.32 -1.72
CA VAL A 293 8.07 19.38 -1.57
C VAL A 293 7.55 17.94 -1.47
N ALA A 294 6.46 17.72 -0.72
CA ALA A 294 5.77 16.44 -0.68
C ALA A 294 5.27 16.04 -2.08
N ARG A 295 4.62 16.97 -2.79
CA ARG A 295 4.16 16.76 -4.17
C ARG A 295 5.30 16.36 -5.10
N ALA A 296 6.39 17.10 -5.13
CA ALA A 296 7.56 16.82 -5.97
C ALA A 296 8.21 15.46 -5.63
N ALA A 297 8.15 15.04 -4.37
CA ALA A 297 8.59 13.69 -4.00
C ALA A 297 7.67 12.61 -4.57
N ALA A 298 6.35 12.79 -4.50
CA ALA A 298 5.38 11.85 -5.07
C ALA A 298 5.46 11.76 -6.60
N GLU A 299 5.77 12.85 -7.30
CA GLU A 299 5.92 12.88 -8.76
C GLU A 299 7.04 11.97 -9.29
N ARG A 300 8.01 11.62 -8.47
CA ARG A 300 9.06 10.65 -8.82
C ARG A 300 8.58 9.20 -8.83
N HIS A 301 7.35 8.98 -8.39
CA HIS A 301 6.70 7.69 -8.26
C HIS A 301 5.40 7.63 -9.11
N ASP A 302 5.48 8.12 -10.35
CA ASP A 302 4.35 8.10 -11.28
C ASP A 302 3.97 6.66 -11.65
N LEU A 303 2.67 6.36 -11.61
CA LEU A 303 2.11 5.06 -11.99
C LEU A 303 2.47 4.66 -13.43
N ALA A 304 2.48 5.62 -14.37
CA ALA A 304 2.85 5.35 -15.75
C ALA A 304 4.32 4.92 -15.89
N GLU A 305 5.22 5.50 -15.08
CA GLU A 305 6.62 5.08 -15.05
C GLU A 305 6.79 3.73 -14.36
N SER A 306 6.08 3.45 -13.27
CA SER A 306 6.05 2.13 -12.65
C SER A 306 5.57 1.05 -13.63
N ALA A 307 4.50 1.31 -14.37
CA ALA A 307 4.01 0.41 -15.41
C ALA A 307 5.00 0.20 -16.58
N ARG A 308 5.83 1.22 -16.89
CA ARG A 308 6.90 1.10 -17.92
C ARG A 308 8.03 0.17 -17.47
N ARG A 309 8.30 0.14 -16.16
CA ARG A 309 9.41 -0.64 -15.59
C ARG A 309 9.05 -2.10 -15.33
N VAL A 310 7.76 -2.39 -15.20
CA VAL A 310 7.23 -3.76 -15.06
C VAL A 310 7.28 -4.50 -16.40
#